data_d7eea933e13790dc62871d6dfb421018
#
_entry.id   d7eea933e13790dc62871d6dfb421018
#
_cell.length_a   1.000
_cell.length_b   1.000
_cell.length_c   1.000
_cell.angle_alpha   90.00
_cell.angle_beta   90.00
_cell.angle_gamma   90.00
#
_symmetry.space_group_name_H-M   'P 1'
#
loop_
_entity.id
_entity.type
_entity.pdbx_description
1 polymer ?
#
loop_
_entity_poly.entity_id
_entity_poly.type
_entity_poly.pdbx_seq_one_letter_code
_entity_poly.pdbx_strand_id
1 'polypeptide(L)'
;VLTGWLGGNPNDEMQHLSDEAILQAAIQSLCNIFKVDASFIDPKLVSAKVYNWTADPFTRGSYSYATVKTASARKILKTPIAETIYFAGEALFEGEQLGTVEAALVSGSEVAKRLCES
;
A
#
# COMPACT_ATOMS: atom_id res chain seq x y z
N VAL A 1 12.90 -12.16 12.49
CA VAL A 1 12.63 -10.86 11.86
C VAL A 1 11.25 -10.40 12.28
N LEU A 2 11.13 -9.13 12.66
CA LEU A 2 9.86 -8.46 12.93
C LEU A 2 9.60 -7.46 11.80
N THR A 3 8.36 -7.39 11.33
CA THR A 3 7.92 -6.38 10.36
C THR A 3 6.85 -5.53 11.01
N GLY A 4 7.14 -4.23 11.19
CA GLY A 4 6.15 -3.23 11.56
C GLY A 4 5.45 -2.73 10.31
N TRP A 5 4.16 -2.51 10.39
CA TRP A 5 3.37 -1.96 9.32
C TRP A 5 2.45 -0.86 9.83
N LEU A 6 2.43 0.26 9.12
CA LEU A 6 1.61 1.41 9.44
C LEU A 6 0.78 1.79 8.22
N GLY A 7 -0.50 2.03 8.41
CA GLY A 7 -1.43 2.46 7.37
C GLY A 7 -2.55 3.35 7.94
N GLY A 8 -3.31 3.96 7.06
CA GLY A 8 -4.40 4.86 7.45
C GLY A 8 -3.93 6.21 7.98
N ASN A 9 -4.79 6.90 8.75
CA ASN A 9 -4.50 8.25 9.27
C ASN A 9 -3.16 8.41 10.00
N PRO A 10 -2.70 7.45 10.85
CA PRO A 10 -1.39 7.57 11.47
C PRO A 10 -0.24 7.64 10.47
N ASN A 11 -0.38 7.02 9.29
CA ASN A 11 0.62 7.13 8.24
C ASN A 11 0.68 8.53 7.65
N ASP A 12 -0.45 9.23 7.53
CA ASP A 12 -0.49 10.61 7.03
C ASP A 12 0.26 11.58 7.96
N GLU A 13 0.22 11.34 9.26
CA GLU A 13 0.97 12.11 10.26
C GLU A 13 2.48 11.83 10.19
N MET A 14 2.86 10.60 9.88
CA MET A 14 4.25 10.13 9.90
C MET A 14 4.96 10.22 8.53
N GLN A 15 4.24 10.49 7.44
CA GLN A 15 4.81 10.48 6.08
C GLN A 15 5.97 11.44 5.85
N HIS A 16 6.05 12.51 6.66
CA HIS A 16 7.09 13.53 6.56
C HIS A 16 8.29 13.29 7.50
N LEU A 17 8.25 12.22 8.29
CA LEU A 17 9.32 11.89 9.21
C LEU A 17 10.49 11.25 8.46
N SER A 18 11.70 11.42 9.03
CA SER A 18 12.88 10.70 8.57
C SER A 18 12.78 9.20 8.89
N ASP A 19 13.55 8.38 8.18
CA ASP A 19 13.63 6.94 8.43
C ASP A 19 14.02 6.64 9.89
N GLU A 20 14.93 7.45 10.47
CA GLU A 20 15.34 7.33 11.86
C GLU A 20 14.18 7.61 12.82
N ALA A 21 13.37 8.64 12.54
CA ALA A 21 12.23 8.98 13.39
C ALA A 21 11.14 7.89 13.32
N ILE A 22 10.90 7.34 12.13
CA ILE A 22 9.97 6.21 11.93
C ILE A 22 10.48 4.96 12.66
N LEU A 23 11.78 4.67 12.59
CA LEU A 23 12.39 3.56 13.32
C LEU A 23 12.24 3.74 14.84
N GLN A 24 12.50 4.92 15.36
CA GLN A 24 12.33 5.21 16.79
C GLN A 24 10.88 5.02 17.23
N ALA A 25 9.91 5.45 16.45
CA ALA A 25 8.49 5.21 16.72
C ALA A 25 8.16 3.71 16.74
N ALA A 26 8.74 2.92 15.83
CA ALA A 26 8.57 1.48 15.80
C ALA A 26 9.18 0.79 17.03
N ILE A 27 10.38 1.20 17.46
CA ILE A 27 11.02 0.71 18.69
C ILE A 27 10.15 1.04 19.91
N GLN A 28 9.65 2.27 20.00
CA GLN A 28 8.75 2.67 21.09
C GLN A 28 7.46 1.84 21.10
N SER A 29 6.92 1.51 19.94
CA SER A 29 5.77 0.62 19.83
C SER A 29 6.09 -0.78 20.35
N LEU A 30 7.25 -1.34 20.03
CA LEU A 30 7.71 -2.62 20.60
C LEU A 30 7.88 -2.56 22.10
N CYS A 31 8.46 -1.47 22.64
CA CYS A 31 8.59 -1.24 24.08
C CYS A 31 7.21 -1.30 24.76
N ASN A 32 6.21 -0.65 24.17
CA ASN A 32 4.84 -0.63 24.68
C ASN A 32 4.17 -2.00 24.64
N ILE A 33 4.37 -2.76 23.55
CA ILE A 33 3.80 -4.11 23.37
C ILE A 33 4.41 -5.08 24.37
N PHE A 34 5.73 -5.09 24.49
CA PHE A 34 6.44 -6.05 25.34
C PHE A 34 6.61 -5.58 26.80
N LYS A 35 6.18 -4.35 27.13
CA LYS A 35 6.33 -3.74 28.44
C LYS A 35 7.78 -3.72 28.93
N VAL A 36 8.68 -3.31 28.04
CA VAL A 36 10.14 -3.18 28.29
C VAL A 36 10.64 -1.80 27.91
N ASP A 37 11.80 -1.43 28.43
CA ASP A 37 12.47 -0.19 28.04
C ASP A 37 13.27 -0.34 26.75
N ALA A 38 13.55 0.77 26.07
CA ALA A 38 14.36 0.78 24.84
C ALA A 38 15.76 0.19 25.07
N SER A 39 16.34 0.39 26.24
CA SER A 39 17.62 -0.21 26.64
C SER A 39 17.65 -1.74 26.62
N PHE A 40 16.48 -2.38 26.66
CA PHE A 40 16.36 -3.84 26.48
C PHE A 40 16.32 -4.23 24.98
N ILE A 41 15.77 -3.40 24.12
CA ILE A 41 15.58 -3.67 22.68
C ILE A 41 16.83 -3.26 21.89
N ASP A 42 17.36 -2.07 22.13
CA ASP A 42 18.47 -1.48 21.35
C ASP A 42 19.69 -2.42 21.19
N PRO A 43 20.19 -3.09 22.24
CA PRO A 43 21.33 -4.00 22.10
C PRO A 43 21.01 -5.26 21.27
N LYS A 44 19.74 -5.55 21.02
CA LYS A 44 19.27 -6.72 20.25
C LYS A 44 18.95 -6.38 18.79
N LEU A 45 18.92 -5.09 18.47
CA LEU A 45 18.66 -4.62 17.12
C LEU A 45 19.93 -4.78 16.26
N VAL A 46 19.98 -5.85 15.48
CA VAL A 46 21.13 -6.14 14.60
C VAL A 46 21.07 -5.28 13.33
N SER A 47 19.88 -5.07 12.78
CA SER A 47 19.67 -4.26 11.59
C SER A 47 18.21 -3.84 11.50
N ALA A 48 17.97 -2.69 10.91
CA ALA A 48 16.64 -2.21 10.59
C ALA A 48 16.60 -1.61 9.18
N LYS A 49 15.44 -1.69 8.55
CA LYS A 49 15.15 -1.02 7.28
C LYS A 49 13.77 -0.40 7.34
N VAL A 50 13.68 0.85 6.93
CA VAL A 50 12.42 1.59 6.80
C VAL A 50 12.11 1.79 5.31
N TYR A 51 10.84 1.67 4.97
CA TYR A 51 10.32 2.03 3.66
C TYR A 51 9.08 2.91 3.84
N ASN A 52 9.21 4.18 3.49
CA ASN A 52 8.11 5.12 3.50
C ASN A 52 7.51 5.24 2.08
N TRP A 53 6.58 4.35 1.75
CA TRP A 53 5.95 4.31 0.43
C TRP A 53 5.15 5.56 0.10
N THR A 54 4.64 6.28 1.10
CA THR A 54 3.91 7.53 0.89
C THR A 54 4.83 8.66 0.41
N ALA A 55 6.07 8.68 0.90
CA ALA A 55 7.10 9.64 0.48
C ALA A 55 7.79 9.24 -0.83
N ASP A 56 7.65 8.00 -1.28
CA ASP A 56 8.21 7.54 -2.55
C ASP A 56 7.54 8.27 -3.73
N PRO A 57 8.31 8.91 -4.65
CA PRO A 57 7.75 9.75 -5.71
C PRO A 57 6.94 8.98 -6.75
N PHE A 58 7.11 7.68 -6.86
CA PHE A 58 6.40 6.83 -7.81
C PHE A 58 5.20 6.12 -7.18
N THR A 59 5.34 5.66 -5.95
CA THR A 59 4.30 4.92 -5.22
C THR A 59 3.26 5.84 -4.61
N ARG A 60 3.67 6.88 -3.90
CA ARG A 60 2.83 7.93 -3.27
C ARG A 60 1.70 7.40 -2.40
N GLY A 61 1.86 6.25 -1.82
CA GLY A 61 0.83 5.66 -0.99
C GLY A 61 0.92 4.15 -0.89
N SER A 62 -0.21 3.52 -0.66
CA SER A 62 -0.34 2.09 -0.47
C SER A 62 -1.39 1.53 -1.44
N TYR A 63 -1.99 0.39 -1.10
CA TYR A 63 -3.10 -0.19 -1.85
C TYR A 63 -4.36 0.69 -1.78
N SER A 64 -5.26 0.50 -2.75
CA SER A 64 -6.51 1.25 -2.81
C SER A 64 -7.51 0.82 -1.73
N TYR A 65 -8.37 1.74 -1.34
CA TYR A 65 -9.55 1.43 -0.53
C TYR A 65 -10.81 2.01 -1.20
N ALA A 66 -11.93 1.33 -1.02
CA ALA A 66 -13.16 1.73 -1.64
C ALA A 66 -13.84 2.88 -0.87
N THR A 67 -14.33 3.86 -1.61
CA THR A 67 -15.20 4.94 -1.14
C THR A 67 -16.57 4.85 -1.79
N VAL A 68 -17.51 5.67 -1.37
CA VAL A 68 -18.84 5.73 -1.97
C VAL A 68 -18.84 6.07 -3.47
N LYS A 69 -17.77 6.68 -3.98
CA LYS A 69 -17.61 7.03 -5.41
C LYS A 69 -16.82 6.00 -6.21
N THR A 70 -16.24 5.01 -5.57
CA THR A 70 -15.32 4.06 -6.23
C THR A 70 -15.98 3.27 -7.34
N ALA A 71 -17.21 2.80 -7.15
CA ALA A 71 -17.91 2.02 -8.17
C ALA A 71 -18.13 2.82 -9.48
N SER A 72 -18.54 4.07 -9.38
CA SER A 72 -18.72 4.93 -10.56
C SER A 72 -17.39 5.28 -11.23
N ALA A 73 -16.35 5.58 -10.45
CA ALA A 73 -15.02 5.89 -10.97
C ALA A 73 -14.39 4.68 -11.70
N ARG A 74 -14.51 3.47 -11.14
CA ARG A 74 -14.03 2.22 -11.78
C ARG A 74 -14.72 2.00 -13.14
N LYS A 75 -16.02 2.22 -13.20
CA LYS A 75 -16.78 2.06 -14.45
C LYS A 75 -16.27 2.97 -15.57
N ILE A 76 -15.90 4.21 -15.22
CA ILE A 76 -15.29 5.16 -16.16
C ILE A 76 -13.89 4.69 -16.57
N LEU A 77 -13.04 4.35 -15.61
CA LEU A 77 -11.65 3.93 -15.89
C LEU A 77 -11.55 2.59 -16.62
N LYS A 78 -12.50 1.67 -16.44
CA LYS A 78 -12.56 0.40 -17.18
C LYS A 78 -13.05 0.56 -18.63
N THR A 79 -13.55 1.73 -19.01
CA THR A 79 -13.93 2.03 -20.38
C THR A 79 -12.70 2.48 -21.16
N PRO A 80 -12.31 1.78 -22.24
CA PRO A 80 -11.14 2.17 -23.03
C PRO A 80 -11.30 3.56 -23.63
N ILE A 81 -10.21 4.31 -23.70
CA ILE A 81 -10.18 5.61 -24.37
C ILE A 81 -9.82 5.36 -25.83
N ALA A 82 -10.77 5.66 -26.75
CA ALA A 82 -10.62 5.50 -28.21
C ALA A 82 -10.13 4.09 -28.62
N GLU A 83 -10.55 3.05 -27.89
CA GLU A 83 -10.10 1.65 -28.08
C GLU A 83 -8.56 1.50 -28.18
N THR A 84 -7.82 2.42 -27.56
CA THR A 84 -6.36 2.48 -27.63
C THR A 84 -5.72 2.45 -26.25
N ILE A 85 -6.29 3.15 -25.25
CA ILE A 85 -5.75 3.23 -23.91
C ILE A 85 -6.63 2.43 -22.96
N TYR A 86 -6.03 1.47 -22.31
CA TYR A 86 -6.67 0.59 -21.34
C TYR A 86 -6.00 0.73 -19.99
N PHE A 87 -6.78 0.67 -18.93
CA PHE A 87 -6.27 0.70 -17.55
C PHE A 87 -6.50 -0.64 -16.87
N ALA A 88 -5.49 -1.11 -16.18
CA ALA A 88 -5.55 -2.30 -15.33
C ALA A 88 -4.82 -2.04 -14.01
N GLY A 89 -5.16 -2.77 -13.01
CA GLY A 89 -4.51 -2.72 -11.69
C GLY A 89 -5.45 -3.10 -10.57
N GLU A 90 -4.90 -3.25 -9.39
CA GLU A 90 -5.60 -3.64 -8.17
C GLU A 90 -6.80 -2.73 -7.88
N ALA A 91 -6.65 -1.41 -8.06
CA ALA A 91 -7.70 -0.44 -7.81
C ALA A 91 -8.94 -0.60 -8.70
N LEU A 92 -8.81 -1.27 -9.87
CA LEU A 92 -9.90 -1.50 -10.83
C LEU A 92 -10.61 -2.84 -10.63
N PHE A 93 -10.13 -3.67 -9.71
CA PHE A 93 -10.76 -4.93 -9.38
C PHE A 93 -12.12 -4.73 -8.71
N GLU A 94 -13.12 -5.52 -9.12
CA GLU A 94 -14.47 -5.51 -8.58
C GLU A 94 -14.74 -6.78 -7.77
N GLY A 95 -14.27 -6.78 -6.52
CA GLY A 95 -14.43 -7.92 -5.61
C GLY A 95 -14.02 -7.56 -4.19
N GLU A 96 -14.11 -8.53 -3.30
CA GLU A 96 -13.83 -8.36 -1.87
C GLU A 96 -12.33 -8.28 -1.55
N GLN A 97 -11.47 -8.74 -2.46
CA GLN A 97 -10.03 -8.85 -2.25
C GLN A 97 -9.25 -7.64 -2.76
N LEU A 98 -9.76 -6.43 -2.52
CA LEU A 98 -9.02 -5.20 -2.81
C LEU A 98 -7.69 -5.15 -2.05
N GLY A 99 -6.70 -4.49 -2.63
CA GLY A 99 -5.40 -4.35 -1.99
C GLY A 99 -4.50 -5.57 -2.13
N THR A 100 -4.82 -6.52 -3.01
CA THR A 100 -4.05 -7.76 -3.19
C THR A 100 -3.40 -7.86 -4.56
N VAL A 101 -2.36 -8.68 -4.64
CA VAL A 101 -1.71 -9.03 -5.91
C VAL A 101 -2.66 -9.78 -6.83
N GLU A 102 -3.52 -10.63 -6.27
CA GLU A 102 -4.56 -11.39 -6.99
C GLU A 102 -5.53 -10.43 -7.69
N ALA A 103 -5.97 -9.38 -7.03
CA ALA A 103 -6.82 -8.34 -7.64
C ALA A 103 -6.14 -7.67 -8.84
N ALA A 104 -4.85 -7.37 -8.72
CA ALA A 104 -4.06 -6.81 -9.82
C ALA A 104 -3.94 -7.76 -11.00
N LEU A 105 -3.67 -9.06 -10.75
CA LEU A 105 -3.56 -10.10 -11.77
C LEU A 105 -4.88 -10.34 -12.49
N VAL A 106 -5.99 -10.41 -11.79
CA VAL A 106 -7.32 -10.57 -12.39
C VAL A 106 -7.64 -9.38 -13.28
N SER A 107 -7.46 -8.15 -12.81
CA SER A 107 -7.69 -6.93 -13.59
C SER A 107 -6.81 -6.89 -14.85
N GLY A 108 -5.53 -7.24 -14.75
CA GLY A 108 -4.62 -7.34 -15.90
C GLY A 108 -5.04 -8.41 -16.90
N SER A 109 -5.47 -9.58 -16.43
CA SER A 109 -5.96 -10.68 -17.28
C SER A 109 -7.24 -10.31 -18.03
N GLU A 110 -8.16 -9.57 -17.38
CA GLU A 110 -9.38 -9.09 -18.05
C GLU A 110 -9.05 -8.14 -19.20
N VAL A 111 -8.13 -7.20 -19.00
CA VAL A 111 -7.69 -6.27 -20.05
C VAL A 111 -6.97 -7.01 -21.17
N ALA A 112 -6.09 -7.95 -20.85
CA ALA A 112 -5.38 -8.75 -21.85
C ALA A 112 -6.35 -9.55 -22.76
N LYS A 113 -7.39 -10.17 -22.18
CA LYS A 113 -8.43 -10.87 -22.96
C LYS A 113 -9.15 -9.93 -23.93
N ARG A 114 -9.56 -8.75 -23.46
CA ARG A 114 -10.22 -7.75 -24.30
C ARG A 114 -9.35 -7.31 -25.49
N LEU A 115 -8.04 -7.13 -25.25
CA LEU A 115 -7.08 -6.78 -26.32
C LEU A 115 -6.89 -7.90 -27.35
N CYS A 116 -7.03 -9.16 -26.95
CA CYS A 116 -6.92 -10.30 -27.87
C CYS A 116 -8.20 -10.57 -28.65
N GLU A 117 -9.34 -10.07 -28.19
CA GLU A 117 -10.65 -10.25 -28.83
C GLU A 117 -11.05 -9.09 -29.75
N SER A 118 -10.30 -7.99 -29.69
CA SER A 118 -10.48 -6.79 -30.53
C SER A 118 -9.65 -6.89 -31.81
#